data_ada39de50d121f93a4edebb7e6bfda01
#
_entry.id   ada39de50d121f93a4edebb7e6bfda01
#
_cell.length_a   1.000
_cell.length_b   1.000
_cell.length_c   1.000
_cell.angle_alpha   90.00
_cell.angle_beta   90.00
_cell.angle_gamma   90.00
#
_symmetry.space_group_name_H-M   'P 1'
#
loop_
_entity.id
_entity.type
_entity.pdbx_description
1 polymer ?
#
loop_
_entity_poly.entity_id
_entity_poly.type
_entity_poly.pdbx_seq_one_letter_code
_entity_poly.pdbx_strand_id
1 'polypeptide(L)'
;PRWDAKEFDLIKQSTLSQIIQQKADPNSIARNEFKKLIYGNESILSNNRMGTENAVNSITIDDLKNYYAKNMAPSVANFQIVGAISKKEVTHSLATLNKKWEAKKVAIPEIKATNTVASSKIYFYDVPGAKQSVIRIGYPALAATDADFYPVQIMNYRLGGGSFASQLTQQLREGKGYTYGINSSFNGAANHGVFIISSGVRSNVTFESVSLIKDIVAQYGTNFTANDLIVTKGYLIKSNARAFETLESKLEMLYDISNYNYADDYAKQQENIVKNSTIGAIKKLSETYLNADKMIYLVVG
;
A
#
# COMPACT_ATOMS: atom_id res chain seq x y z
N PRO A 1 -20.47 3.70 20.24
CA PRO A 1 -21.43 3.65 19.12
C PRO A 1 -22.88 3.71 19.64
N ARG A 2 -23.80 4.21 18.81
CA ARG A 2 -25.23 4.32 19.19
C ARG A 2 -25.99 3.00 19.08
N TRP A 3 -25.49 2.08 18.28
CA TRP A 3 -26.10 0.77 18.01
C TRP A 3 -27.55 0.88 17.46
N ASP A 4 -27.76 1.84 16.58
CA ASP A 4 -29.05 2.07 15.93
C ASP A 4 -29.31 0.99 14.89
N ALA A 5 -30.43 0.26 15.03
CA ALA A 5 -30.77 -0.86 14.16
C ALA A 5 -31.06 -0.41 12.72
N LYS A 6 -31.73 0.76 12.56
CA LYS A 6 -32.08 1.27 11.23
C LYS A 6 -30.82 1.70 10.47
N GLU A 7 -29.88 2.39 11.14
CA GLU A 7 -28.59 2.75 10.54
C GLU A 7 -27.76 1.51 10.21
N PHE A 8 -27.78 0.47 11.06
CA PHE A 8 -27.13 -0.78 10.78
C PHE A 8 -27.66 -1.43 9.48
N ASP A 9 -28.98 -1.49 9.30
CA ASP A 9 -29.60 -2.07 8.11
C ASP A 9 -29.25 -1.27 6.85
N LEU A 10 -29.23 0.07 6.93
CA LEU A 10 -28.83 0.94 5.81
C LEU A 10 -27.36 0.70 5.42
N ILE A 11 -26.44 0.62 6.38
CA ILE A 11 -25.03 0.35 6.14
C ILE A 11 -24.86 -1.05 5.53
N LYS A 12 -25.59 -2.05 6.04
CA LYS A 12 -25.56 -3.41 5.53
C LYS A 12 -25.98 -3.48 4.07
N GLN A 13 -27.09 -2.85 3.69
CA GLN A 13 -27.57 -2.76 2.31
C GLN A 13 -26.58 -2.04 1.40
N SER A 14 -26.03 -0.91 1.85
CA SER A 14 -24.99 -0.18 1.12
C SER A 14 -23.75 -1.04 0.89
N THR A 15 -23.29 -1.78 1.90
CA THR A 15 -22.13 -2.67 1.80
C THR A 15 -22.37 -3.79 0.81
N LEU A 16 -23.56 -4.44 0.82
CA LEU A 16 -23.94 -5.46 -0.15
C LEU A 16 -23.94 -4.91 -1.57
N SER A 17 -24.53 -3.74 -1.78
CA SER A 17 -24.53 -3.09 -3.10
C SER A 17 -23.11 -2.82 -3.61
N GLN A 18 -22.22 -2.35 -2.76
CA GLN A 18 -20.81 -2.12 -3.11
C GLN A 18 -20.07 -3.42 -3.43
N ILE A 19 -20.33 -4.52 -2.69
CA ILE A 19 -19.74 -5.85 -2.97
C ILE A 19 -20.19 -6.34 -4.35
N ILE A 20 -21.46 -6.17 -4.70
CA ILE A 20 -21.99 -6.54 -6.02
C ILE A 20 -21.31 -5.71 -7.13
N GLN A 21 -21.20 -4.40 -6.95
CA GLN A 21 -20.51 -3.52 -7.91
C GLN A 21 -19.04 -3.92 -8.11
N GLN A 22 -18.33 -4.28 -7.03
CA GLN A 22 -16.94 -4.73 -7.11
C GLN A 22 -16.74 -5.99 -7.96
N LYS A 23 -17.76 -6.85 -8.08
CA LYS A 23 -17.68 -8.07 -8.92
C LYS A 23 -17.68 -7.77 -10.41
N ALA A 24 -18.20 -6.62 -10.81
CA ALA A 24 -18.25 -6.18 -12.21
C ALA A 24 -17.15 -5.18 -12.57
N ASP A 25 -16.39 -4.68 -11.59
CA ASP A 25 -15.32 -3.69 -11.80
C ASP A 25 -13.96 -4.37 -11.94
N PRO A 26 -13.32 -4.31 -13.14
CA PRO A 26 -12.01 -4.94 -13.38
C PRO A 26 -10.92 -4.51 -12.40
N ASN A 27 -10.93 -3.25 -11.93
CA ASN A 27 -9.96 -2.76 -10.95
C ASN A 27 -10.13 -3.43 -9.58
N SER A 28 -11.37 -3.62 -9.14
CA SER A 28 -11.70 -4.29 -7.89
C SER A 28 -11.39 -5.79 -7.96
N ILE A 29 -11.71 -6.44 -9.09
CA ILE A 29 -11.34 -7.82 -9.36
C ILE A 29 -9.82 -7.96 -9.29
N ALA A 30 -9.07 -7.15 -10.06
CA ALA A 30 -7.61 -7.20 -10.08
C ALA A 30 -6.99 -6.98 -8.69
N ARG A 31 -7.53 -6.06 -7.90
CA ARG A 31 -7.06 -5.80 -6.53
C ARG A 31 -7.29 -6.99 -5.60
N ASN A 32 -8.46 -7.60 -5.66
CA ASN A 32 -8.83 -8.72 -4.78
C ASN A 32 -8.08 -10.00 -5.17
N GLU A 33 -8.03 -10.33 -6.46
CA GLU A 33 -7.32 -11.52 -6.95
C GLU A 33 -5.81 -11.37 -6.73
N PHE A 34 -5.23 -10.20 -6.97
CA PHE A 34 -3.81 -9.96 -6.70
C PHE A 34 -3.44 -10.18 -5.23
N LYS A 35 -4.29 -9.75 -4.28
CA LYS A 35 -4.07 -10.04 -2.85
C LYS A 35 -4.05 -11.53 -2.55
N LYS A 36 -4.95 -12.31 -3.14
CA LYS A 36 -4.98 -13.78 -2.96
C LYS A 36 -3.70 -14.42 -3.50
N LEU A 37 -3.23 -13.96 -4.66
CA LEU A 37 -2.01 -14.46 -5.27
C LEU A 37 -0.76 -14.12 -4.44
N ILE A 38 -0.71 -12.91 -3.85
CA ILE A 38 0.42 -12.45 -3.02
C ILE A 38 0.43 -13.12 -1.65
N TYR A 39 -0.72 -13.16 -0.96
CA TYR A 39 -0.79 -13.55 0.45
C TYR A 39 -1.27 -14.98 0.67
N GLY A 40 -1.80 -15.63 -0.38
CA GLY A 40 -2.44 -16.95 -0.28
C GLY A 40 -3.86 -16.87 0.32
N ASN A 41 -4.67 -17.86 -0.01
CA ASN A 41 -6.10 -17.86 0.36
C ASN A 41 -6.35 -17.96 1.89
N GLU A 42 -5.40 -18.52 2.63
CA GLU A 42 -5.51 -18.70 4.08
C GLU A 42 -5.11 -17.45 4.88
N SER A 43 -4.54 -16.45 4.23
CA SER A 43 -4.12 -15.22 4.90
C SER A 43 -5.28 -14.26 5.06
N ILE A 44 -5.41 -13.66 6.26
CA ILE A 44 -6.36 -12.56 6.50
C ILE A 44 -6.10 -11.37 5.55
N LEU A 45 -4.87 -11.20 5.08
CA LEU A 45 -4.49 -10.12 4.15
C LEU A 45 -5.09 -10.31 2.75
N SER A 46 -5.44 -11.54 2.37
CA SER A 46 -6.07 -11.85 1.09
C SER A 46 -7.57 -11.50 1.07
N ASN A 47 -8.19 -11.35 2.23
CA ASN A 47 -9.61 -11.10 2.32
C ASN A 47 -9.99 -9.71 1.78
N ASN A 48 -11.14 -9.64 1.13
CA ASN A 48 -11.78 -8.37 0.83
C ASN A 48 -12.17 -7.69 2.15
N ARG A 49 -11.77 -6.44 2.36
CA ARG A 49 -12.11 -5.68 3.58
C ARG A 49 -13.61 -5.49 3.78
N MET A 50 -14.39 -5.53 2.72
CA MET A 50 -15.86 -5.47 2.79
C MET A 50 -16.51 -6.82 3.11
N GLY A 51 -15.71 -7.90 3.15
CA GLY A 51 -16.21 -9.27 3.33
C GLY A 51 -16.81 -9.86 2.05
N THR A 52 -17.67 -10.85 2.23
CA THR A 52 -18.45 -11.48 1.18
C THR A 52 -19.94 -11.21 1.39
N GLU A 53 -20.77 -11.34 0.35
CA GLU A 53 -22.22 -11.18 0.48
C GLU A 53 -22.79 -12.08 1.58
N ASN A 54 -22.37 -13.35 1.63
CA ASN A 54 -22.83 -14.30 2.65
C ASN A 54 -22.44 -13.84 4.05
N ALA A 55 -21.17 -13.43 4.26
CA ALA A 55 -20.71 -12.95 5.54
C ALA A 55 -21.46 -11.68 5.98
N VAL A 56 -21.63 -10.70 5.08
CA VAL A 56 -22.35 -9.46 5.41
C VAL A 56 -23.83 -9.74 5.69
N ASN A 57 -24.47 -10.65 4.94
CA ASN A 57 -25.86 -11.05 5.21
C ASN A 57 -26.04 -11.74 6.56
N SER A 58 -25.04 -12.49 7.03
CA SER A 58 -25.12 -13.20 8.33
C SER A 58 -24.82 -12.30 9.53
N ILE A 59 -24.06 -11.20 9.36
CA ILE A 59 -23.69 -10.30 10.47
C ILE A 59 -24.94 -9.65 11.06
N THR A 60 -25.01 -9.67 12.40
CA THR A 60 -26.02 -9.02 13.20
C THR A 60 -25.45 -7.82 13.96
N ILE A 61 -26.32 -6.95 14.47
CA ILE A 61 -25.89 -5.81 15.31
C ILE A 61 -25.25 -6.30 16.63
N ASP A 62 -25.66 -7.49 17.11
CA ASP A 62 -25.08 -8.05 18.34
C ASP A 62 -23.68 -8.62 18.08
N ASP A 63 -23.39 -9.13 16.88
CA ASP A 63 -22.02 -9.46 16.49
C ASP A 63 -21.10 -8.24 16.54
N LEU A 64 -21.57 -7.08 16.06
CA LEU A 64 -20.81 -5.83 16.13
C LEU A 64 -20.59 -5.37 17.58
N LYS A 65 -21.61 -5.47 18.45
CA LYS A 65 -21.48 -5.16 19.87
C LYS A 65 -20.46 -6.07 20.55
N ASN A 66 -20.53 -7.36 20.27
CA ASN A 66 -19.60 -8.36 20.80
C ASN A 66 -18.17 -8.12 20.32
N TYR A 67 -17.99 -7.82 19.03
CA TYR A 67 -16.68 -7.47 18.48
C TYR A 67 -16.11 -6.21 19.13
N TYR A 68 -16.93 -5.17 19.26
CA TYR A 68 -16.54 -3.92 19.93
C TYR A 68 -16.15 -4.17 21.39
N ALA A 69 -17.02 -4.87 22.13
CA ALA A 69 -16.76 -5.20 23.52
C ALA A 69 -15.48 -6.02 23.70
N LYS A 70 -15.13 -6.91 22.77
CA LYS A 70 -13.94 -7.77 22.85
C LYS A 70 -12.66 -7.06 22.45
N ASN A 71 -12.69 -6.23 21.38
CA ASN A 71 -11.48 -5.80 20.69
C ASN A 71 -11.13 -4.32 20.86
N MET A 72 -12.10 -3.46 21.26
CA MET A 72 -11.84 -2.06 21.48
C MET A 72 -11.42 -1.78 22.93
N ALA A 73 -10.16 -1.46 23.13
CA ALA A 73 -9.61 -1.22 24.46
C ALA A 73 -8.45 -0.20 24.42
N PRO A 74 -8.17 0.51 25.54
CA PRO A 74 -7.04 1.45 25.62
C PRO A 74 -5.70 0.77 25.34
N SER A 75 -5.55 -0.52 25.66
CA SER A 75 -4.32 -1.29 25.46
C SER A 75 -3.88 -1.46 24.00
N VAL A 76 -4.79 -1.20 23.05
CA VAL A 76 -4.53 -1.26 21.60
C VAL A 76 -4.84 0.05 20.89
N ALA A 77 -5.00 1.14 21.67
CA ALA A 77 -5.31 2.46 21.14
C ALA A 77 -4.11 3.41 21.27
N ASN A 78 -3.75 4.05 20.16
CA ASN A 78 -2.81 5.17 20.15
C ASN A 78 -3.58 6.47 19.94
N PHE A 79 -3.34 7.46 20.79
CA PHE A 79 -3.95 8.77 20.67
C PHE A 79 -2.91 9.80 20.25
N GLN A 80 -3.04 10.31 19.03
CA GLN A 80 -2.10 11.23 18.42
C GLN A 80 -2.78 12.58 18.24
N ILE A 81 -2.08 13.65 18.62
CA ILE A 81 -2.60 15.01 18.54
C ILE A 81 -1.53 15.92 17.96
N VAL A 82 -1.93 16.73 17.01
CA VAL A 82 -1.14 17.84 16.47
C VAL A 82 -2.02 19.09 16.46
N GLY A 83 -1.55 20.17 17.09
CA GLY A 83 -2.28 21.43 17.15
C GLY A 83 -1.70 22.40 18.19
N ALA A 84 -2.31 23.56 18.28
CA ALA A 84 -1.99 24.59 19.29
C ALA A 84 -2.64 24.22 20.64
N ILE A 85 -2.19 23.11 21.24
CA ILE A 85 -2.73 22.59 22.50
C ILE A 85 -1.59 22.02 23.35
N SER A 86 -1.65 22.25 24.66
CA SER A 86 -0.66 21.70 25.58
C SER A 86 -1.00 20.26 26.03
N LYS A 87 0.03 19.50 26.42
CA LYS A 87 -0.16 18.16 27.00
C LYS A 87 -1.11 18.18 28.20
N LYS A 88 -1.09 19.24 29.01
CA LYS A 88 -1.96 19.40 30.19
C LYS A 88 -3.43 19.50 29.77
N GLU A 89 -3.75 20.30 28.76
CA GLU A 89 -5.11 20.46 28.23
C GLU A 89 -5.62 19.16 27.63
N VAL A 90 -4.80 18.47 26.84
CA VAL A 90 -5.13 17.14 26.30
C VAL A 90 -5.43 16.15 27.41
N THR A 91 -4.55 16.04 28.40
CA THR A 91 -4.73 15.11 29.53
C THR A 91 -6.01 15.42 30.31
N HIS A 92 -6.32 16.71 30.51
CA HIS A 92 -7.54 17.11 31.16
C HIS A 92 -8.79 16.74 30.34
N SER A 93 -8.77 17.01 29.05
CA SER A 93 -9.89 16.67 28.12
C SER A 93 -10.15 15.16 28.05
N LEU A 94 -9.11 14.34 28.16
CA LEU A 94 -9.21 12.89 28.15
C LEU A 94 -9.50 12.26 29.52
N ALA A 95 -9.54 13.05 30.62
CA ALA A 95 -9.69 12.52 31.96
C ALA A 95 -10.93 11.65 32.16
N THR A 96 -12.07 12.04 31.57
CA THR A 96 -13.32 11.27 31.62
C THR A 96 -13.21 9.95 30.85
N LEU A 97 -12.61 9.98 29.67
CA LEU A 97 -12.36 8.77 28.86
C LEU A 97 -11.44 7.81 29.61
N ASN A 98 -10.34 8.33 30.16
CA ASN A 98 -9.37 7.55 30.91
C ASN A 98 -9.97 6.85 32.16
N LYS A 99 -10.96 7.46 32.79
CA LYS A 99 -11.66 6.85 33.93
C LYS A 99 -12.70 5.80 33.53
N LYS A 100 -13.35 5.96 32.37
CA LYS A 100 -14.49 5.15 31.94
C LYS A 100 -14.12 4.02 30.99
N TRP A 101 -13.00 4.13 30.29
CA TRP A 101 -12.58 3.14 29.30
C TRP A 101 -11.62 2.15 29.97
N GLU A 102 -12.17 1.01 30.36
CA GLU A 102 -11.44 -0.03 31.08
C GLU A 102 -10.40 -0.70 30.22
N ALA A 103 -9.19 -0.82 30.76
CA ALA A 103 -8.10 -1.54 30.11
C ALA A 103 -8.37 -3.04 30.16
N LYS A 104 -8.19 -3.72 29.03
CA LYS A 104 -8.25 -5.18 28.91
C LYS A 104 -7.22 -5.66 27.91
N LYS A 105 -6.80 -6.91 28.01
CA LYS A 105 -5.91 -7.54 27.05
C LYS A 105 -6.71 -7.86 25.78
N VAL A 106 -6.21 -7.38 24.65
CA VAL A 106 -6.72 -7.71 23.32
C VAL A 106 -5.69 -8.58 22.62
N ALA A 107 -6.11 -9.72 22.08
CA ALA A 107 -5.27 -10.57 21.26
C ALA A 107 -5.25 -10.04 19.82
N ILE A 108 -4.09 -9.57 19.37
CA ILE A 108 -3.87 -9.20 17.98
C ILE A 108 -3.36 -10.46 17.26
N PRO A 109 -4.06 -10.95 16.20
CA PRO A 109 -3.59 -12.10 15.44
C PRO A 109 -2.23 -11.81 14.80
N GLU A 110 -1.35 -12.79 14.91
CA GLU A 110 -0.07 -12.73 14.18
C GLU A 110 -0.31 -12.99 12.69
N ILE A 111 0.21 -12.11 11.86
CA ILE A 111 0.19 -12.29 10.41
C ILE A 111 1.40 -13.14 10.03
N LYS A 112 1.14 -14.36 9.55
CA LYS A 112 2.20 -15.24 9.08
C LYS A 112 2.90 -14.64 7.86
N ALA A 113 4.21 -14.87 7.77
CA ALA A 113 5.01 -14.48 6.63
C ALA A 113 4.41 -15.07 5.33
N THR A 114 4.43 -14.27 4.28
CA THR A 114 3.95 -14.68 2.96
C THR A 114 5.00 -15.52 2.23
N ASN A 115 4.55 -16.40 1.35
CA ASN A 115 5.43 -17.21 0.54
C ASN A 115 6.23 -16.35 -0.45
N THR A 116 7.49 -16.69 -0.65
CA THR A 116 8.31 -16.07 -1.70
C THR A 116 7.86 -16.54 -3.07
N VAL A 117 7.90 -15.66 -4.06
CA VAL A 117 7.64 -16.01 -5.46
C VAL A 117 8.90 -16.64 -6.04
N ALA A 118 8.93 -17.96 -6.19
CA ALA A 118 10.10 -18.68 -6.68
C ALA A 118 10.36 -18.45 -8.18
N SER A 119 9.29 -18.33 -8.98
CA SER A 119 9.35 -18.06 -10.42
C SER A 119 8.15 -17.23 -10.86
N SER A 120 8.31 -16.46 -11.96
CA SER A 120 7.21 -15.68 -12.51
C SER A 120 6.04 -16.58 -12.95
N LYS A 121 4.83 -16.11 -12.69
CA LYS A 121 3.59 -16.73 -13.16
C LYS A 121 2.69 -15.66 -13.72
N ILE A 122 2.03 -15.97 -14.84
CA ILE A 122 1.04 -15.10 -15.47
C ILE A 122 -0.35 -15.66 -15.15
N TYR A 123 -1.21 -14.82 -14.62
CA TYR A 123 -2.61 -15.12 -14.34
C TYR A 123 -3.47 -14.20 -15.18
N PHE A 124 -4.48 -14.77 -15.80
CA PHE A 124 -5.47 -14.05 -16.58
C PHE A 124 -6.86 -14.25 -15.99
N TYR A 125 -7.58 -13.14 -15.77
CA TYR A 125 -8.98 -13.16 -15.37
C TYR A 125 -9.78 -12.53 -16.50
N ASP A 126 -10.60 -13.34 -17.18
CA ASP A 126 -11.41 -12.90 -18.30
C ASP A 126 -12.60 -12.06 -17.83
N VAL A 127 -12.74 -10.88 -18.40
CA VAL A 127 -13.92 -10.01 -18.25
C VAL A 127 -14.51 -9.77 -19.63
N PRO A 128 -15.56 -10.52 -20.02
CA PRO A 128 -16.11 -10.45 -21.37
C PRO A 128 -16.50 -9.04 -21.79
N GLY A 129 -15.98 -8.61 -22.93
CA GLY A 129 -16.27 -7.29 -23.50
C GLY A 129 -15.48 -6.12 -22.88
N ALA A 130 -14.52 -6.38 -22.01
CA ALA A 130 -13.65 -5.33 -21.46
C ALA A 130 -12.83 -4.66 -22.57
N LYS A 131 -12.90 -3.33 -22.63
CA LYS A 131 -12.12 -2.51 -23.58
C LYS A 131 -10.74 -2.15 -23.05
N GLN A 132 -10.49 -2.41 -21.78
CA GLN A 132 -9.23 -2.18 -21.10
C GLN A 132 -8.86 -3.38 -20.25
N SER A 133 -7.56 -3.65 -20.16
CA SER A 133 -7.00 -4.62 -19.24
C SER A 133 -6.37 -3.90 -18.05
N VAL A 134 -6.67 -4.38 -16.85
CA VAL A 134 -5.98 -3.95 -15.62
C VAL A 134 -4.80 -4.89 -15.39
N ILE A 135 -3.62 -4.33 -15.33
CA ILE A 135 -2.37 -5.05 -15.08
C ILE A 135 -1.92 -4.80 -13.64
N ARG A 136 -1.59 -5.88 -12.92
CA ARG A 136 -0.93 -5.83 -11.63
C ARG A 136 0.25 -6.80 -11.63
N ILE A 137 1.44 -6.27 -11.34
CA ILE A 137 2.68 -7.05 -11.32
C ILE A 137 3.36 -6.80 -9.99
N GLY A 138 3.85 -7.85 -9.31
CA GLY A 138 4.56 -7.64 -8.06
C GLY A 138 4.80 -8.93 -7.26
N TYR A 139 5.23 -8.75 -6.01
CA TYR A 139 5.61 -9.83 -5.13
C TYR A 139 5.53 -9.39 -3.65
N PRO A 140 5.48 -10.32 -2.66
CA PRO A 140 5.64 -9.99 -1.25
C PRO A 140 7.01 -9.38 -1.01
N ALA A 141 7.05 -8.15 -0.48
CA ALA A 141 8.27 -7.37 -0.32
C ALA A 141 8.51 -6.99 1.16
N LEU A 142 9.41 -6.03 1.37
CA LEU A 142 9.88 -5.59 2.69
C LEU A 142 8.75 -5.04 3.57
N ALA A 143 8.88 -5.27 4.87
CA ALA A 143 8.11 -4.53 5.88
C ALA A 143 8.57 -3.06 5.96
N ALA A 144 7.71 -2.19 6.47
CA ALA A 144 8.06 -0.79 6.72
C ALA A 144 9.18 -0.63 7.76
N THR A 145 9.35 -1.63 8.61
CA THR A 145 10.41 -1.69 9.64
C THR A 145 11.76 -2.20 9.13
N ASP A 146 11.84 -2.62 7.87
CA ASP A 146 13.09 -3.10 7.26
C ASP A 146 14.04 -1.92 6.98
N ALA A 147 15.34 -2.13 7.19
CA ALA A 147 16.35 -1.10 6.98
C ALA A 147 16.42 -0.60 5.52
N ASP A 148 16.13 -1.48 4.57
CA ASP A 148 16.11 -1.13 3.14
C ASP A 148 14.78 -0.54 2.68
N PHE A 149 13.75 -0.44 3.54
CA PHE A 149 12.44 0.04 3.12
C PHE A 149 12.47 1.46 2.56
N TYR A 150 13.10 2.41 3.22
CA TYR A 150 13.24 3.77 2.69
C TYR A 150 14.21 3.85 1.50
N PRO A 151 15.38 3.19 1.51
CA PRO A 151 16.24 3.06 0.33
C PRO A 151 15.53 2.56 -0.94
N VAL A 152 14.65 1.55 -0.85
CA VAL A 152 13.91 1.09 -2.04
C VAL A 152 12.84 2.11 -2.51
N GLN A 153 12.32 2.97 -1.65
CA GLN A 153 11.47 4.09 -2.06
C GLN A 153 12.27 5.09 -2.94
N ILE A 154 13.51 5.38 -2.55
CA ILE A 154 14.41 6.24 -3.34
C ILE A 154 14.67 5.60 -4.71
N MET A 155 15.00 4.31 -4.75
CA MET A 155 15.19 3.55 -5.99
C MET A 155 13.91 3.60 -6.84
N ASN A 156 12.76 3.33 -6.25
CA ASN A 156 11.47 3.23 -6.94
C ASN A 156 11.02 4.56 -7.56
N TYR A 157 11.52 5.70 -7.08
CA TYR A 157 11.15 7.00 -7.63
C TYR A 157 11.32 7.08 -9.14
N ARG A 158 12.46 6.64 -9.67
CA ARG A 158 12.73 6.63 -11.12
C ARG A 158 12.11 5.44 -11.85
N LEU A 159 11.77 4.36 -11.15
CA LEU A 159 11.08 3.23 -11.77
C LEU A 159 9.62 3.59 -12.11
N GLY A 160 8.82 3.91 -11.09
CA GLY A 160 7.38 4.17 -11.24
C GLY A 160 6.76 5.06 -10.17
N GLY A 161 7.53 5.40 -9.10
CA GLY A 161 7.03 6.22 -7.98
C GLY A 161 7.02 7.71 -8.27
N GLY A 162 7.81 8.18 -9.21
CA GLY A 162 8.01 9.62 -9.52
C GLY A 162 7.05 10.18 -10.55
N SER A 163 5.88 9.57 -10.77
CA SER A 163 4.89 10.02 -11.76
C SER A 163 5.55 10.27 -13.14
N PHE A 164 5.41 11.47 -13.70
CA PHE A 164 6.00 11.82 -15.00
C PHE A 164 7.54 11.71 -15.08
N ALA A 165 8.22 11.75 -13.96
CA ALA A 165 9.67 11.55 -13.92
C ALA A 165 10.09 10.07 -13.98
N SER A 166 9.15 9.11 -13.89
CA SER A 166 9.45 7.68 -13.84
C SER A 166 9.61 7.06 -15.22
N GLN A 167 10.46 6.02 -15.33
CA GLN A 167 10.72 5.30 -16.58
C GLN A 167 9.45 4.60 -17.10
N LEU A 168 8.65 4.00 -16.20
CA LEU A 168 7.39 3.35 -16.57
C LEU A 168 6.45 4.35 -17.24
N THR A 169 6.24 5.53 -16.66
CA THR A 169 5.37 6.56 -17.26
C THR A 169 5.95 7.09 -18.57
N GLN A 170 7.24 7.38 -18.60
CA GLN A 170 7.90 7.90 -19.81
C GLN A 170 7.79 6.92 -20.99
N GLN A 171 7.92 5.63 -20.76
CA GLN A 171 7.89 4.66 -21.84
C GLN A 171 6.47 4.22 -22.22
N LEU A 172 5.61 3.86 -21.25
CA LEU A 172 4.28 3.33 -21.58
C LEU A 172 3.28 4.44 -21.91
N ARG A 173 3.31 5.55 -21.18
CA ARG A 173 2.36 6.64 -21.39
C ARG A 173 2.85 7.62 -22.45
N GLU A 174 4.01 8.30 -22.21
CA GLU A 174 4.48 9.36 -23.09
C GLU A 174 5.03 8.79 -24.41
N GLY A 175 5.77 7.68 -24.36
CA GLY A 175 6.39 7.07 -25.55
C GLY A 175 5.44 6.26 -26.41
N LYS A 176 4.61 5.39 -25.80
CA LYS A 176 3.76 4.46 -26.53
C LYS A 176 2.28 4.81 -26.53
N GLY A 177 1.80 5.66 -25.62
CA GLY A 177 0.38 5.95 -25.46
C GLY A 177 -0.47 4.73 -25.08
N TYR A 178 0.09 3.73 -24.43
CA TYR A 178 -0.60 2.50 -24.07
C TYR A 178 -1.53 2.66 -22.87
N THR A 179 -1.23 3.63 -22.00
CA THR A 179 -1.95 3.88 -20.74
C THR A 179 -2.14 5.37 -20.47
N TYR A 180 -3.13 5.70 -19.66
CA TYR A 180 -3.27 7.03 -19.05
C TYR A 180 -2.42 7.20 -17.79
N GLY A 181 -1.99 6.09 -17.18
CA GLY A 181 -1.14 6.11 -16.00
C GLY A 181 -0.64 4.72 -15.61
N ILE A 182 0.60 4.70 -15.15
CA ILE A 182 1.27 3.54 -14.58
C ILE A 182 2.10 4.01 -13.40
N ASN A 183 2.10 3.23 -12.35
CA ASN A 183 2.92 3.49 -11.17
C ASN A 183 3.50 2.21 -10.60
N SER A 184 4.56 2.35 -9.81
CA SER A 184 5.05 1.31 -8.94
C SER A 184 5.21 1.83 -7.51
N SER A 185 5.05 0.93 -6.53
CA SER A 185 5.23 1.27 -5.11
C SER A 185 5.70 0.08 -4.30
N PHE A 186 6.49 0.35 -3.27
CA PHE A 186 6.75 -0.55 -2.16
C PHE A 186 5.83 -0.12 -1.01
N ASN A 187 4.86 -0.94 -0.66
CA ASN A 187 3.91 -0.67 0.42
C ASN A 187 4.25 -1.60 1.58
N GLY A 188 4.70 -1.05 2.69
CA GLY A 188 5.05 -1.79 3.89
C GLY A 188 4.03 -1.58 5.01
N ALA A 189 3.79 -2.64 5.77
CA ALA A 189 3.20 -2.61 7.11
C ALA A 189 4.28 -3.00 8.12
N ALA A 190 3.94 -3.09 9.40
CA ALA A 190 4.94 -3.34 10.46
C ALA A 190 5.74 -4.65 10.27
N ASN A 191 5.15 -5.69 9.69
CA ASN A 191 5.75 -7.03 9.57
C ASN A 191 5.58 -7.69 8.19
N HIS A 192 5.09 -6.97 7.21
CA HIS A 192 4.95 -7.45 5.83
C HIS A 192 4.91 -6.27 4.86
N GLY A 193 5.09 -6.55 3.58
CA GLY A 193 4.94 -5.54 2.54
C GLY A 193 4.72 -6.17 1.18
N VAL A 194 4.51 -5.33 0.19
CA VAL A 194 4.31 -5.72 -1.21
C VAL A 194 4.93 -4.69 -2.14
N PHE A 195 5.66 -5.17 -3.14
CA PHE A 195 5.97 -4.38 -4.32
C PHE A 195 4.88 -4.58 -5.35
N ILE A 196 4.40 -3.51 -5.95
CA ILE A 196 3.34 -3.57 -6.95
C ILE A 196 3.57 -2.54 -8.06
N ILE A 197 3.40 -2.97 -9.30
CA ILE A 197 3.20 -2.13 -10.49
C ILE A 197 1.73 -2.23 -10.89
N SER A 198 1.09 -1.09 -11.17
CA SER A 198 -0.33 -1.04 -11.55
C SER A 198 -0.56 -0.15 -12.74
N SER A 199 -1.34 -0.62 -13.71
CA SER A 199 -1.75 0.15 -14.89
C SER A 199 -3.08 -0.35 -15.44
N GLY A 200 -3.84 0.55 -16.06
CA GLY A 200 -4.91 0.20 -17.00
C GLY A 200 -4.44 0.50 -18.42
N VAL A 201 -4.53 -0.47 -19.31
CA VAL A 201 -4.12 -0.34 -20.72
C VAL A 201 -5.27 -0.71 -21.65
N ARG A 202 -5.21 -0.27 -22.92
CA ARG A 202 -6.18 -0.75 -23.92
C ARG A 202 -5.96 -2.26 -24.16
N SER A 203 -7.05 -3.03 -24.31
CA SER A 203 -6.98 -4.49 -24.41
C SER A 203 -6.07 -4.97 -25.55
N ASN A 204 -6.04 -4.24 -26.68
CA ASN A 204 -5.25 -4.59 -27.85
C ASN A 204 -3.74 -4.34 -27.72
N VAL A 205 -3.26 -3.78 -26.61
CA VAL A 205 -1.83 -3.55 -26.33
C VAL A 205 -1.41 -4.16 -24.98
N THR A 206 -2.21 -5.09 -24.47
CA THR A 206 -1.96 -5.74 -23.16
C THR A 206 -0.64 -6.52 -23.15
N PHE A 207 -0.40 -7.34 -24.18
CA PHE A 207 0.80 -8.15 -24.29
C PHE A 207 2.07 -7.29 -24.39
N GLU A 208 2.03 -6.27 -25.26
CA GLU A 208 3.13 -5.33 -25.47
C GLU A 208 3.43 -4.53 -24.18
N SER A 209 2.35 -4.16 -23.46
CA SER A 209 2.50 -3.44 -22.18
C SER A 209 3.15 -4.29 -21.11
N VAL A 210 2.72 -5.54 -20.93
CA VAL A 210 3.30 -6.47 -19.95
C VAL A 210 4.76 -6.77 -20.31
N SER A 211 5.06 -7.02 -21.59
CA SER A 211 6.42 -7.27 -22.07
C SER A 211 7.34 -6.08 -21.81
N LEU A 212 6.89 -4.87 -22.17
CA LEU A 212 7.66 -3.64 -21.94
C LEU A 212 7.89 -3.36 -20.45
N ILE A 213 6.88 -3.58 -19.58
CA ILE A 213 7.06 -3.45 -18.13
C ILE A 213 8.13 -4.45 -17.63
N LYS A 214 8.08 -5.72 -18.09
CA LYS A 214 9.05 -6.74 -17.71
C LYS A 214 10.47 -6.33 -18.12
N ASP A 215 10.66 -5.82 -19.33
CA ASP A 215 11.95 -5.36 -19.84
C ASP A 215 12.47 -4.15 -19.04
N ILE A 216 11.63 -3.18 -18.73
CA ILE A 216 12.00 -2.01 -17.92
C ILE A 216 12.47 -2.46 -16.53
N VAL A 217 11.73 -3.36 -15.88
CA VAL A 217 12.09 -3.88 -14.56
C VAL A 217 13.42 -4.64 -14.61
N ALA A 218 13.59 -5.53 -15.60
CA ALA A 218 14.80 -6.35 -15.74
C ALA A 218 16.05 -5.52 -16.00
N GLN A 219 15.93 -4.43 -16.75
CA GLN A 219 17.05 -3.57 -17.14
C GLN A 219 17.23 -2.34 -16.24
N TYR A 220 16.38 -2.15 -15.23
CA TYR A 220 16.35 -0.92 -14.45
C TYR A 220 17.69 -0.54 -13.85
N GLY A 221 18.34 -1.47 -13.15
CA GLY A 221 19.64 -1.21 -12.51
C GLY A 221 20.75 -0.89 -13.52
N THR A 222 20.78 -1.60 -14.66
CA THR A 222 21.75 -1.36 -15.75
C THR A 222 21.57 0.05 -16.33
N ASN A 223 20.31 0.45 -16.55
CA ASN A 223 19.96 1.71 -17.20
C ASN A 223 19.93 2.92 -16.25
N PHE A 224 20.09 2.71 -14.95
CA PHE A 224 20.07 3.81 -13.97
C PHE A 224 21.33 4.68 -14.08
N THR A 225 21.13 5.98 -14.33
CA THR A 225 22.20 6.94 -14.67
C THR A 225 22.50 7.92 -13.52
N ALA A 226 23.60 8.68 -13.66
CA ALA A 226 23.92 9.78 -12.77
C ALA A 226 22.83 10.86 -12.79
N ASN A 227 22.23 11.13 -13.94
CA ASN A 227 21.14 12.09 -14.07
C ASN A 227 19.89 11.63 -13.32
N ASP A 228 19.57 10.33 -13.35
CA ASP A 228 18.45 9.75 -12.59
C ASP A 228 18.62 9.98 -11.09
N LEU A 229 19.84 9.80 -10.57
CA LEU A 229 20.15 10.07 -9.18
C LEU A 229 20.01 11.55 -8.81
N ILE A 230 20.50 12.44 -9.68
CA ILE A 230 20.37 13.92 -9.50
C ILE A 230 18.90 14.32 -9.43
N VAL A 231 18.08 13.85 -10.38
CA VAL A 231 16.63 14.12 -10.42
C VAL A 231 15.94 13.58 -9.16
N THR A 232 16.25 12.35 -8.76
CA THR A 232 15.68 11.72 -7.56
C THR A 232 16.01 12.51 -6.29
N LYS A 233 17.28 12.79 -6.04
CA LYS A 233 17.72 13.57 -4.88
C LYS A 233 17.12 14.98 -4.89
N GLY A 234 17.14 15.65 -6.02
CA GLY A 234 16.62 17.00 -6.17
C GLY A 234 15.12 17.09 -5.83
N TYR A 235 14.34 16.11 -6.25
CA TYR A 235 12.93 16.05 -5.92
C TYR A 235 12.70 15.71 -4.43
N LEU A 236 13.29 14.63 -3.93
CA LEU A 236 13.05 14.14 -2.58
C LEU A 236 13.50 15.15 -1.51
N ILE A 237 14.64 15.82 -1.70
CA ILE A 237 15.11 16.88 -0.78
C ILE A 237 14.17 18.09 -0.80
N LYS A 238 13.72 18.53 -2.00
CA LYS A 238 12.81 19.67 -2.10
C LYS A 238 11.42 19.37 -1.58
N SER A 239 10.89 18.17 -1.84
CA SER A 239 9.57 17.75 -1.34
C SER A 239 9.56 17.55 0.17
N ASN A 240 10.67 17.12 0.77
CA ASN A 240 10.81 16.95 2.22
C ASN A 240 10.59 18.27 2.99
N ALA A 241 10.98 19.41 2.43
CA ALA A 241 10.74 20.72 3.06
C ALA A 241 9.23 20.99 3.26
N ARG A 242 8.36 20.46 2.38
CA ARG A 242 6.90 20.61 2.44
C ARG A 242 6.21 19.51 3.22
N ALA A 243 6.88 18.40 3.44
CA ALA A 243 6.30 17.20 4.07
C ALA A 243 5.78 17.42 5.49
N PHE A 244 6.13 18.55 6.12
CA PHE A 244 5.80 18.86 7.52
C PHE A 244 5.09 20.21 7.69
N GLU A 245 4.53 20.75 6.63
CA GLU A 245 3.88 22.07 6.67
C GLU A 245 2.47 21.99 7.28
N THR A 246 1.71 20.93 7.01
CA THR A 246 0.33 20.81 7.46
C THR A 246 0.20 20.02 8.78
N LEU A 247 -0.94 20.18 9.45
CA LEU A 247 -1.26 19.41 10.66
C LEU A 247 -1.41 17.93 10.32
N GLU A 248 -2.02 17.61 9.15
CA GLU A 248 -2.21 16.26 8.66
C GLU A 248 -0.88 15.55 8.43
N SER A 249 0.07 16.19 7.75
CA SER A 249 1.39 15.58 7.50
C SER A 249 2.18 15.34 8.80
N LYS A 250 2.03 16.23 9.79
CA LYS A 250 2.60 16.01 11.12
C LYS A 250 1.93 14.86 11.87
N LEU A 251 0.61 14.68 11.68
CA LEU A 251 -0.13 13.56 12.25
C LEU A 251 0.31 12.23 11.62
N GLU A 252 0.56 12.20 10.30
CA GLU A 252 1.12 11.04 9.60
C GLU A 252 2.50 10.66 10.14
N MET A 253 3.37 11.65 10.45
CA MET A 253 4.66 11.37 11.09
C MET A 253 4.49 10.67 12.44
N LEU A 254 3.56 11.15 13.29
CA LEU A 254 3.29 10.52 14.59
C LEU A 254 2.72 9.11 14.41
N TYR A 255 1.91 8.91 13.36
CA TYR A 255 1.42 7.60 13.00
C TYR A 255 2.57 6.65 12.64
N ASP A 256 3.51 7.07 11.80
CA ASP A 256 4.66 6.26 11.40
C ASP A 256 5.56 5.92 12.60
N ILE A 257 5.86 6.91 13.44
CA ILE A 257 6.63 6.71 14.69
C ILE A 257 5.96 5.65 15.56
N SER A 258 4.66 5.79 15.81
CA SER A 258 3.94 4.89 16.72
C SER A 258 3.67 3.49 16.17
N ASN A 259 3.47 3.34 14.86
CA ASN A 259 3.16 2.05 14.25
C ASN A 259 4.39 1.25 13.84
N TYR A 260 5.46 1.94 13.45
CA TYR A 260 6.69 1.29 12.97
C TYR A 260 7.85 1.39 13.96
N ASN A 261 7.61 2.03 15.12
CA ASN A 261 8.63 2.28 16.12
C ASN A 261 9.83 3.04 15.55
N TYR A 262 9.57 4.00 14.67
CA TYR A 262 10.61 4.85 14.12
C TYR A 262 11.14 5.81 15.20
N ALA A 263 12.39 6.23 15.06
CA ALA A 263 12.98 7.25 15.93
C ALA A 263 12.27 8.61 15.71
N ASP A 264 12.26 9.46 16.74
CA ASP A 264 11.63 10.78 16.68
C ASP A 264 12.23 11.67 15.58
N ASP A 265 13.47 11.40 15.17
CA ASP A 265 14.19 12.13 14.12
C ASP A 265 14.26 11.37 12.79
N TYR A 266 13.39 10.35 12.58
CA TYR A 266 13.45 9.50 11.40
C TYR A 266 13.41 10.28 10.09
N ALA A 267 12.67 11.38 10.02
CA ALA A 267 12.60 12.24 8.84
C ALA A 267 13.98 12.84 8.48
N LYS A 268 14.78 13.21 9.49
CA LYS A 268 16.16 13.68 9.32
C LYS A 268 17.09 12.54 8.89
N GLN A 269 16.88 11.35 9.45
CA GLN A 269 17.60 10.15 9.03
C GLN A 269 17.31 9.83 7.56
N GLN A 270 16.04 9.86 7.13
CA GLN A 270 15.64 9.68 5.75
C GLN A 270 16.26 10.71 4.80
N GLU A 271 16.29 11.99 5.19
CA GLU A 271 16.96 13.04 4.41
C GLU A 271 18.46 12.74 4.24
N ASN A 272 19.12 12.26 5.29
CA ASN A 272 20.54 11.87 5.22
C ASN A 272 20.74 10.65 4.31
N ILE A 273 19.83 9.67 4.32
CA ILE A 273 19.88 8.54 3.38
C ILE A 273 19.77 9.03 1.93
N VAL A 274 18.86 9.97 1.64
CA VAL A 274 18.75 10.58 0.29
C VAL A 274 20.05 11.27 -0.09
N LYS A 275 20.61 12.13 0.77
CA LYS A 275 21.84 12.86 0.50
C LYS A 275 23.03 11.96 0.21
N ASN A 276 23.14 10.84 0.93
CA ASN A 276 24.24 9.88 0.82
C ASN A 276 24.01 8.75 -0.19
N SER A 277 22.83 8.66 -0.81
CA SER A 277 22.55 7.67 -1.83
C SER A 277 23.52 7.78 -3.00
N THR A 278 23.99 6.64 -3.51
CA THR A 278 24.90 6.55 -4.65
C THR A 278 24.29 5.72 -5.77
N ILE A 279 24.81 5.85 -7.00
CA ILE A 279 24.41 5.02 -8.13
C ILE A 279 24.63 3.54 -7.82
N GLY A 280 25.78 3.21 -7.22
CA GLY A 280 26.10 1.82 -6.84
C GLY A 280 25.12 1.25 -5.83
N ALA A 281 24.68 2.05 -4.83
CA ALA A 281 23.67 1.63 -3.87
C ALA A 281 22.31 1.36 -4.55
N ILE A 282 21.86 2.25 -5.45
CA ILE A 282 20.60 2.06 -6.20
C ILE A 282 20.67 0.80 -7.09
N LYS A 283 21.78 0.58 -7.79
CA LYS A 283 21.96 -0.63 -8.61
C LYS A 283 21.91 -1.89 -7.77
N LYS A 284 22.59 -1.92 -6.63
CA LYS A 284 22.55 -3.05 -5.69
C LYS A 284 21.13 -3.33 -5.18
N LEU A 285 20.38 -2.29 -4.81
CA LEU A 285 18.98 -2.43 -4.40
C LEU A 285 18.12 -2.99 -5.55
N SER A 286 18.35 -2.54 -6.79
CA SER A 286 17.61 -3.09 -7.94
C SER A 286 17.92 -4.55 -8.21
N GLU A 287 19.16 -4.98 -8.07
CA GLU A 287 19.56 -6.39 -8.18
C GLU A 287 18.89 -7.27 -7.11
N THR A 288 18.73 -6.71 -5.90
CA THR A 288 18.13 -7.42 -4.77
C THR A 288 16.60 -7.49 -4.88
N TYR A 289 15.96 -6.39 -5.27
CA TYR A 289 14.51 -6.21 -5.13
C TYR A 289 13.73 -6.12 -6.46
N LEU A 290 14.39 -6.04 -7.62
CA LEU A 290 13.73 -5.95 -8.93
C LEU A 290 14.07 -7.13 -9.82
N ASN A 291 13.53 -8.31 -9.50
CA ASN A 291 13.71 -9.50 -10.32
C ASN A 291 12.40 -9.80 -11.07
N ALA A 292 12.34 -9.43 -12.35
CA ALA A 292 11.17 -9.63 -13.20
C ALA A 292 10.76 -11.11 -13.36
N ASP A 293 11.68 -12.05 -13.17
CA ASP A 293 11.40 -13.50 -13.24
C ASP A 293 10.94 -14.11 -11.90
N LYS A 294 10.78 -13.26 -10.87
CA LYS A 294 10.24 -13.62 -9.55
C LYS A 294 9.04 -12.75 -9.16
N MET A 295 8.22 -12.40 -10.11
CA MET A 295 6.99 -11.60 -9.88
C MET A 295 5.76 -12.34 -10.36
N ILE A 296 4.65 -12.05 -9.73
CA ILE A 296 3.30 -12.43 -10.17
C ILE A 296 2.82 -11.39 -11.16
N TYR A 297 2.34 -11.84 -12.32
CA TYR A 297 1.74 -11.03 -13.36
C TYR A 297 0.25 -11.35 -13.44
N LEU A 298 -0.59 -10.42 -13.05
CA LEU A 298 -2.06 -10.55 -13.15
C LEU A 298 -2.57 -9.58 -14.19
N VAL A 299 -3.35 -10.09 -15.13
CA VAL A 299 -4.10 -9.34 -16.12
C VAL A 299 -5.58 -9.63 -15.93
N VAL A 300 -6.40 -8.59 -15.85
CA VAL A 300 -7.87 -8.66 -15.76
C VAL A 300 -8.45 -7.83 -16.90
N GLY A 301 -9.17 -8.48 -17.81
CA GLY A 301 -9.73 -7.80 -18.98
C GLY A 301 -10.31 -8.75 -20.01
#